data_b5db8826e64aff0421eba7b33bf80e76
#
_entry.id   b5db8826e64aff0421eba7b33bf80e76
#
_cell.length_a   1.000
_cell.length_b   1.000
_cell.length_c   1.000
_cell.angle_alpha   90.00
_cell.angle_beta   90.00
_cell.angle_gamma   90.00
#
_symmetry.space_group_name_H-M   'P 1'
#
loop_
_entity.id
_entity.type
_entity.pdbx_description
1 polymer ?
#
loop_
_entity_poly.entity_id
_entity_poly.type
_entity_poly.pdbx_seq_one_letter_code
_entity_poly.pdbx_strand_id
1 'polypeptide(L)'
;MKSRSLVPVCLVAVILAGLYLIPPATSQSQTTEPSAAASLKAGKTVLDMGATGDGKTDDSAAIQKMVDASVGSLRFPSGQYRFTKPVVIDLNKVGPTSISGDGTATILMEGAGPAFHFVGTHNGTASPKTVQPVVWDQERTPMIDGIEIVGKHPEAIGVAASKTMQITITRLVVRKALHGIHLYERNRNVSIDDCHLYENEGVGIYLENLNLHQINISDSHISYNKQGGIVVRGSEIRNIQIGNCDIEGNMGQDTQPTANILFDISKGSLREGAIFGCTIQHTNDAPDSANVRFIGNGPEDPRKVGNFAIADNSMSDVAVNIHLQHARGITITGNTLWQAYEHNLLVEDCSHIVLGSNLLDRNPDYRAKTKDANVFKDCTDCTLNALNILATRNVAAGLILENCARMNITNCSIRQCQNGGILLSNVKQSRISDCLITEGEKNFAIRVTGGQQIQITDNLVSGDIDVGPGTDVSNTMTVY
;
A
#
# COMPACT_ATOMS: atom_id res chain seq x y z
N MET A 1 -57.90 -28.71 -14.46
CA MET A 1 -57.82 -28.74 -15.96
C MET A 1 -56.35 -28.70 -16.32
N LYS A 2 -55.94 -29.80 -16.84
CA LYS A 2 -54.84 -30.24 -17.70
C LYS A 2 -53.58 -29.34 -17.82
N SER A 3 -52.50 -29.89 -17.27
CA SER A 3 -51.10 -29.60 -17.52
C SER A 3 -50.71 -29.93 -18.97
N ARG A 4 -49.77 -29.20 -19.55
CA ARG A 4 -48.95 -29.69 -20.66
C ARG A 4 -47.51 -29.27 -20.42
N SER A 5 -46.66 -30.29 -20.20
CA SER A 5 -45.21 -30.23 -20.23
C SER A 5 -44.72 -30.17 -21.66
N LEU A 6 -43.72 -29.37 -21.95
CA LEU A 6 -42.94 -29.39 -23.18
C LEU A 6 -41.49 -29.77 -22.86
N VAL A 7 -41.09 -30.89 -23.46
CA VAL A 7 -39.73 -31.44 -23.47
C VAL A 7 -39.00 -30.86 -24.71
N PRO A 8 -37.77 -30.34 -24.61
CA PRO A 8 -37.00 -29.98 -25.78
C PRO A 8 -36.27 -31.22 -26.35
N VAL A 9 -36.46 -31.41 -27.64
CA VAL A 9 -35.78 -32.44 -28.47
C VAL A 9 -34.37 -31.99 -28.80
N CYS A 10 -33.37 -32.80 -28.43
CA CYS A 10 -31.99 -32.67 -28.92
C CYS A 10 -31.86 -33.11 -30.35
N LEU A 11 -31.44 -32.24 -31.24
CA LEU A 11 -31.08 -32.56 -32.62
C LEU A 11 -29.60 -32.95 -32.67
N VAL A 12 -29.31 -34.21 -33.00
CA VAL A 12 -27.97 -34.72 -33.28
C VAL A 12 -27.68 -34.51 -34.75
N ALA A 13 -26.76 -33.67 -35.12
CA ALA A 13 -26.25 -33.49 -36.46
C ALA A 13 -25.08 -34.48 -36.72
N VAL A 14 -25.28 -35.42 -37.59
CA VAL A 14 -24.22 -36.33 -38.09
C VAL A 14 -23.46 -35.61 -39.19
N ILE A 15 -22.20 -35.34 -39.03
CA ILE A 15 -21.29 -34.81 -40.06
C ILE A 15 -20.57 -35.99 -40.69
N LEU A 16 -20.86 -36.25 -41.94
CA LEU A 16 -20.10 -37.18 -42.83
C LEU A 16 -18.78 -36.52 -43.19
N ALA A 17 -17.67 -37.12 -42.76
CA ALA A 17 -16.33 -36.72 -43.18
C ALA A 17 -15.99 -37.39 -44.52
N GLY A 18 -15.90 -36.58 -45.56
CA GLY A 18 -15.33 -37.02 -46.86
C GLY A 18 -13.80 -37.06 -46.79
N LEU A 19 -13.22 -38.22 -46.95
CA LEU A 19 -11.75 -38.36 -47.12
C LEU A 19 -11.33 -37.81 -48.49
N TYR A 20 -10.64 -36.68 -48.49
CA TYR A 20 -9.82 -36.27 -49.63
C TYR A 20 -8.40 -36.78 -49.41
N LEU A 21 -7.96 -37.72 -50.30
CA LEU A 21 -6.57 -38.14 -50.40
C LEU A 21 -5.73 -37.02 -51.03
N ILE A 22 -4.90 -36.38 -50.21
CA ILE A 22 -3.87 -35.43 -50.65
C ILE A 22 -2.60 -36.23 -50.91
N PRO A 23 -1.95 -36.10 -52.08
CA PRO A 23 -0.67 -36.77 -52.33
C PRO A 23 0.44 -36.17 -51.47
N PRO A 24 1.46 -36.93 -51.06
CA PRO A 24 2.53 -36.42 -50.21
C PRO A 24 3.34 -35.37 -50.97
N ALA A 25 3.31 -34.12 -50.46
CA ALA A 25 4.23 -33.09 -50.89
C ALA A 25 5.62 -33.43 -50.32
N THR A 26 6.56 -33.72 -51.19
CA THR A 26 7.98 -33.80 -50.86
C THR A 26 8.45 -32.39 -50.52
N SER A 27 8.44 -32.02 -49.24
CA SER A 27 9.11 -30.82 -48.77
C SER A 27 10.61 -31.09 -48.72
N GLN A 28 11.35 -30.57 -49.66
CA GLN A 28 12.77 -30.34 -49.46
C GLN A 28 12.88 -29.28 -48.36
N SER A 29 13.27 -29.69 -47.14
CA SER A 29 13.67 -28.75 -46.08
C SER A 29 14.95 -28.05 -46.53
N GLN A 30 14.82 -26.86 -47.08
CA GLN A 30 15.93 -25.93 -47.10
C GLN A 30 16.19 -25.53 -45.63
N THR A 31 17.17 -26.14 -45.00
CA THR A 31 17.80 -25.64 -43.78
C THR A 31 18.51 -24.34 -44.18
N THR A 32 17.78 -23.24 -44.14
CA THR A 32 18.43 -21.92 -44.11
C THR A 32 19.10 -21.80 -42.76
N GLU A 33 20.42 -21.88 -42.73
CA GLU A 33 21.19 -21.46 -41.54
C GLU A 33 20.72 -20.06 -41.14
N PRO A 34 20.40 -19.84 -39.85
CA PRO A 34 20.01 -18.50 -39.39
C PRO A 34 21.16 -17.54 -39.71
N SER A 35 20.84 -16.40 -40.32
CA SER A 35 21.85 -15.39 -40.60
C SER A 35 22.65 -15.06 -39.35
N ALA A 36 23.95 -14.82 -39.45
CA ALA A 36 24.82 -14.50 -38.31
C ALA A 36 24.29 -13.38 -37.45
N ALA A 37 23.51 -12.42 -38.01
CA ALA A 37 22.83 -11.38 -37.31
C ALA A 37 21.63 -11.85 -36.45
N ALA A 38 20.91 -12.91 -36.89
CA ALA A 38 19.84 -13.50 -36.09
C ALA A 38 20.39 -14.41 -34.99
N SER A 39 21.50 -15.08 -35.20
CA SER A 39 22.24 -15.85 -34.20
C SER A 39 22.82 -14.98 -33.07
N LEU A 40 23.11 -13.71 -33.39
CA LEU A 40 23.67 -12.74 -32.39
C LEU A 40 22.62 -12.22 -31.37
N LYS A 41 21.33 -12.35 -31.62
CA LYS A 41 20.28 -11.83 -30.74
C LYS A 41 19.57 -12.89 -29.88
N ALA A 42 19.63 -14.15 -30.21
CA ALA A 42 18.94 -15.20 -29.48
C ALA A 42 19.86 -15.83 -28.42
N GLY A 43 19.57 -15.55 -27.14
CA GLY A 43 20.08 -16.32 -26.01
C GLY A 43 21.40 -15.88 -25.38
N LYS A 44 21.92 -14.67 -25.68
CA LYS A 44 23.10 -14.16 -24.98
C LYS A 44 22.77 -13.80 -23.53
N THR A 45 23.64 -14.23 -22.64
CA THR A 45 23.63 -13.92 -21.22
C THR A 45 24.69 -12.87 -20.90
N VAL A 46 24.68 -12.32 -19.68
CA VAL A 46 25.71 -11.37 -19.23
C VAL A 46 27.11 -12.00 -19.23
N LEU A 47 27.21 -13.33 -19.08
CA LEU A 47 28.48 -14.07 -19.13
C LEU A 47 29.13 -13.99 -20.53
N ASP A 48 28.34 -14.03 -21.59
CA ASP A 48 28.83 -13.92 -22.97
C ASP A 48 29.42 -12.55 -23.31
N MET A 49 29.19 -11.56 -22.43
CA MET A 49 29.68 -10.19 -22.59
C MET A 49 30.79 -9.85 -21.59
N GLY A 50 31.28 -10.86 -20.85
CA GLY A 50 32.46 -10.75 -20.01
C GLY A 50 32.16 -10.56 -18.51
N ALA A 51 30.92 -10.67 -18.09
CA ALA A 51 30.62 -10.83 -16.66
C ALA A 51 31.04 -12.24 -16.21
N THR A 52 31.42 -12.40 -14.94
CA THR A 52 31.90 -13.68 -14.40
C THR A 52 30.92 -14.36 -13.48
N GLY A 53 30.16 -13.58 -12.68
CA GLY A 53 29.20 -14.10 -11.72
C GLY A 53 29.81 -14.93 -10.60
N ASP A 54 31.10 -14.69 -10.25
CA ASP A 54 31.87 -15.46 -9.26
C ASP A 54 31.85 -14.84 -7.84
N GLY A 55 31.15 -13.73 -7.67
CA GLY A 55 31.05 -12.98 -6.42
C GLY A 55 32.31 -12.20 -6.02
N LYS A 56 33.33 -12.16 -6.85
CA LYS A 56 34.65 -11.55 -6.58
C LYS A 56 35.04 -10.52 -7.63
N THR A 57 34.92 -10.88 -8.90
CA THR A 57 35.20 -9.98 -10.03
C THR A 57 34.19 -8.88 -10.06
N ASP A 58 34.62 -7.64 -10.33
CA ASP A 58 33.70 -6.53 -10.54
C ASP A 58 33.04 -6.65 -11.94
N ASP A 59 31.77 -7.01 -11.95
CA ASP A 59 30.98 -7.20 -13.15
C ASP A 59 30.32 -5.91 -13.66
N SER A 60 30.37 -4.80 -12.90
CA SER A 60 29.68 -3.53 -13.22
C SER A 60 29.97 -3.05 -14.64
N ALA A 61 31.26 -3.02 -15.03
CA ALA A 61 31.67 -2.50 -16.33
C ALA A 61 31.26 -3.41 -17.50
N ALA A 62 31.27 -4.73 -17.31
CA ALA A 62 30.83 -5.70 -18.32
C ALA A 62 29.31 -5.57 -18.55
N ILE A 63 28.55 -5.47 -17.47
CA ILE A 63 27.10 -5.31 -17.56
C ILE A 63 26.75 -3.95 -18.18
N GLN A 64 27.40 -2.84 -17.76
CA GLN A 64 27.16 -1.51 -18.35
C GLN A 64 27.45 -1.52 -19.86
N LYS A 65 28.52 -2.16 -20.29
CA LYS A 65 28.86 -2.30 -21.73
C LYS A 65 27.75 -3.04 -22.49
N MET A 66 27.12 -4.02 -21.86
CA MET A 66 25.98 -4.75 -22.48
C MET A 66 24.75 -3.85 -22.61
N VAL A 67 24.46 -3.04 -21.58
CA VAL A 67 23.41 -2.00 -21.61
C VAL A 67 23.71 -1.02 -22.76
N ASP A 68 24.91 -0.45 -22.80
CA ASP A 68 25.33 0.56 -23.78
C ASP A 68 25.28 0.03 -25.24
N ALA A 69 25.46 -1.27 -25.41
CA ALA A 69 25.31 -1.92 -26.71
C ALA A 69 23.85 -2.17 -27.15
N SER A 70 22.88 -1.69 -26.36
CA SER A 70 21.44 -1.78 -26.63
C SER A 70 20.98 -3.24 -26.90
N VAL A 71 21.48 -4.20 -26.13
CA VAL A 71 21.14 -5.63 -26.30
C VAL A 71 19.65 -5.86 -26.03
N GLY A 72 19.02 -5.02 -25.20
CA GLY A 72 17.60 -5.05 -24.88
C GLY A 72 17.25 -6.03 -23.77
N SER A 73 17.69 -7.28 -23.85
CA SER A 73 17.47 -8.30 -22.83
C SER A 73 18.77 -8.68 -22.13
N LEU A 74 18.87 -8.37 -20.83
CA LEU A 74 20.01 -8.72 -19.98
C LEU A 74 19.61 -9.92 -19.12
N ARG A 75 20.10 -11.08 -19.50
CA ARG A 75 19.81 -12.32 -18.77
C ARG A 75 21.00 -12.72 -17.89
N PHE A 76 20.73 -12.84 -16.58
CA PHE A 76 21.69 -13.25 -15.56
C PHE A 76 21.51 -14.73 -15.22
N PRO A 77 22.40 -15.62 -15.68
CA PRO A 77 22.42 -17.00 -15.19
C PRO A 77 22.69 -17.07 -13.68
N SER A 78 22.46 -18.26 -13.11
CA SER A 78 22.78 -18.51 -11.70
C SER A 78 24.21 -18.10 -11.36
N GLY A 79 24.40 -17.29 -10.31
CA GLY A 79 25.69 -16.78 -9.90
C GLY A 79 25.58 -15.58 -8.98
N GLN A 80 26.73 -15.08 -8.51
CA GLN A 80 26.84 -13.88 -7.70
C GLN A 80 27.61 -12.81 -8.47
N TYR A 81 26.95 -11.74 -8.83
CA TYR A 81 27.52 -10.64 -9.62
C TYR A 81 27.85 -9.48 -8.72
N ARG A 82 29.14 -9.17 -8.59
CA ARG A 82 29.64 -8.10 -7.73
C ARG A 82 29.60 -6.78 -8.50
N PHE A 83 28.90 -5.78 -7.96
CA PHE A 83 28.81 -4.44 -8.51
C PHE A 83 29.48 -3.43 -7.57
N THR A 84 30.47 -2.69 -8.08
CA THR A 84 31.11 -1.58 -7.36
C THR A 84 30.56 -0.22 -7.78
N LYS A 85 29.74 -0.19 -8.83
CA LYS A 85 29.11 1.03 -9.40
C LYS A 85 27.70 0.70 -9.87
N PRO A 86 26.79 1.67 -9.84
CA PRO A 86 25.49 1.55 -10.49
C PRO A 86 25.58 1.17 -11.96
N VAL A 87 24.69 0.27 -12.38
CA VAL A 87 24.40 0.03 -13.81
C VAL A 87 23.26 0.95 -14.21
N VAL A 88 23.54 1.90 -15.12
CA VAL A 88 22.61 2.93 -15.56
C VAL A 88 21.98 2.53 -16.89
N ILE A 89 20.65 2.45 -16.90
CA ILE A 89 19.84 2.13 -18.09
C ILE A 89 19.18 3.44 -18.57
N ASP A 90 19.87 4.18 -19.42
CA ASP A 90 19.33 5.40 -20.06
C ASP A 90 18.44 4.99 -21.24
N LEU A 91 17.13 4.83 -20.96
CA LEU A 91 16.16 4.30 -21.90
C LEU A 91 16.07 5.10 -23.21
N ASN A 92 16.33 6.40 -23.15
CA ASN A 92 16.36 7.22 -24.36
C ASN A 92 17.54 6.88 -25.30
N LYS A 93 18.64 6.35 -24.75
CA LYS A 93 19.80 5.94 -25.54
C LYS A 93 19.73 4.47 -25.95
N VAL A 94 19.36 3.60 -25.00
CA VAL A 94 19.48 2.16 -25.20
C VAL A 94 18.19 1.49 -25.67
N GLY A 95 17.05 2.18 -25.52
CA GLY A 95 15.74 1.66 -25.92
C GLY A 95 15.14 0.66 -24.92
N PRO A 96 14.16 -0.14 -25.37
CA PRO A 96 13.47 -1.09 -24.51
C PRO A 96 14.43 -2.07 -23.84
N THR A 97 14.37 -2.16 -22.50
CA THR A 97 15.32 -2.97 -21.72
C THR A 97 14.58 -3.83 -20.72
N SER A 98 14.94 -5.11 -20.68
CA SER A 98 14.48 -6.12 -19.73
C SER A 98 15.68 -6.77 -19.04
N ILE A 99 15.61 -6.92 -17.73
CA ILE A 99 16.61 -7.57 -16.89
C ILE A 99 15.93 -8.78 -16.22
N SER A 100 16.55 -9.96 -16.32
CA SER A 100 16.02 -11.18 -15.71
C SER A 100 17.11 -12.05 -15.10
N GLY A 101 16.79 -12.67 -13.95
CA GLY A 101 17.71 -13.55 -13.22
C GLY A 101 17.12 -14.93 -12.90
N ASP A 102 15.93 -15.25 -13.37
CA ASP A 102 15.21 -16.53 -13.18
C ASP A 102 15.15 -16.99 -11.70
N GLY A 103 15.25 -16.04 -10.72
CA GLY A 103 15.28 -16.33 -9.28
C GLY A 103 16.59 -16.97 -8.79
N THR A 104 17.64 -17.00 -9.61
CA THR A 104 18.89 -17.69 -9.27
C THR A 104 20.13 -16.80 -9.31
N ALA A 105 19.97 -15.55 -9.74
CA ALA A 105 21.04 -14.56 -9.82
C ALA A 105 21.02 -13.64 -8.60
N THR A 106 22.16 -13.42 -7.97
CA THR A 106 22.35 -12.47 -6.86
C THR A 106 23.30 -11.37 -7.26
N ILE A 107 22.89 -10.11 -7.07
CA ILE A 107 23.75 -8.93 -7.22
C ILE A 107 24.29 -8.54 -5.83
N LEU A 108 25.60 -8.43 -5.72
CA LEU A 108 26.28 -7.89 -4.52
C LEU A 108 26.62 -6.43 -4.78
N MET A 109 25.80 -5.50 -4.28
CA MET A 109 26.02 -4.06 -4.48
C MET A 109 26.97 -3.51 -3.42
N GLU A 110 28.26 -3.39 -3.78
CA GLU A 110 29.32 -2.86 -2.93
C GLU A 110 29.61 -1.37 -3.13
N GLY A 111 29.00 -0.77 -4.14
CA GLY A 111 29.09 0.67 -4.39
C GLY A 111 27.92 1.46 -3.78
N ALA A 112 28.08 2.77 -3.68
CA ALA A 112 27.00 3.70 -3.36
C ALA A 112 26.01 3.83 -4.52
N GLY A 113 24.72 3.99 -4.21
CA GLY A 113 23.63 4.15 -5.19
C GLY A 113 22.97 2.84 -5.61
N PRO A 114 22.10 2.87 -6.63
CA PRO A 114 21.30 1.72 -7.03
C PRO A 114 22.12 0.67 -7.81
N ALA A 115 21.83 -0.62 -7.57
CA ALA A 115 22.40 -1.68 -8.40
C ALA A 115 21.96 -1.51 -9.86
N PHE A 116 20.65 -1.21 -10.07
CA PHE A 116 20.10 -0.87 -11.38
C PHE A 116 19.37 0.47 -11.31
N HIS A 117 19.72 1.38 -12.22
CA HIS A 117 19.13 2.70 -12.29
C HIS A 117 18.47 2.94 -13.66
N PHE A 118 17.14 2.87 -13.70
CA PHE A 118 16.36 3.16 -14.90
C PHE A 118 16.12 4.66 -15.02
N VAL A 119 16.57 5.25 -16.13
CA VAL A 119 16.41 6.67 -16.41
C VAL A 119 15.71 6.85 -17.77
N GLY A 120 14.53 7.47 -17.73
CA GLY A 120 13.79 7.85 -18.94
C GLY A 120 13.79 9.36 -19.16
N THR A 121 12.96 9.80 -20.09
CA THR A 121 12.74 11.23 -20.38
C THR A 121 11.29 11.67 -20.15
N HIS A 122 10.44 10.78 -19.62
CA HIS A 122 9.04 11.11 -19.38
C HIS A 122 8.90 12.34 -18.47
N ASN A 123 8.31 13.40 -19.01
CA ASN A 123 8.04 14.66 -18.30
C ASN A 123 6.63 15.21 -18.56
N GLY A 124 5.73 14.35 -19.05
CA GLY A 124 4.34 14.71 -19.31
C GLY A 124 3.47 14.72 -18.07
N THR A 125 2.22 15.10 -18.25
CA THR A 125 1.19 15.04 -17.20
C THR A 125 0.47 13.67 -17.20
N ALA A 126 -0.63 13.57 -16.44
CA ALA A 126 -1.53 12.43 -16.48
C ALA A 126 -2.19 12.20 -17.87
N SER A 127 -2.32 13.25 -18.68
CA SER A 127 -2.92 13.13 -20.02
C SER A 127 -1.98 12.41 -20.99
N PRO A 128 -2.43 11.36 -21.70
CA PRO A 128 -1.61 10.67 -22.70
C PRO A 128 -1.06 11.59 -23.80
N LYS A 129 -1.79 12.66 -24.11
CA LYS A 129 -1.40 13.64 -25.14
C LYS A 129 -0.13 14.44 -24.79
N THR A 130 0.28 14.44 -23.54
CA THR A 130 1.48 15.16 -23.07
C THR A 130 2.72 14.28 -23.06
N VAL A 131 2.58 12.99 -23.32
CA VAL A 131 3.71 12.06 -23.39
C VAL A 131 4.38 12.19 -24.74
N GLN A 132 5.69 12.44 -24.74
CA GLN A 132 6.46 12.63 -25.96
C GLN A 132 6.53 11.32 -26.77
N PRO A 133 6.57 11.37 -28.12
CA PRO A 133 6.66 10.17 -28.97
C PRO A 133 7.81 9.23 -28.59
N VAL A 134 8.99 9.77 -28.28
CA VAL A 134 10.16 8.96 -27.89
C VAL A 134 9.89 8.07 -26.68
N VAL A 135 9.10 8.55 -25.72
CA VAL A 135 8.72 7.76 -24.55
C VAL A 135 7.85 6.56 -24.94
N TRP A 136 6.91 6.77 -25.89
CA TRP A 136 6.07 5.71 -26.42
C TRP A 136 6.83 4.69 -27.28
N ASP A 137 7.74 5.18 -28.11
CA ASP A 137 8.39 4.38 -29.12
C ASP A 137 9.62 3.64 -28.58
N GLN A 138 10.33 4.20 -27.60
CA GLN A 138 11.63 3.68 -27.15
C GLN A 138 11.72 3.39 -25.64
N GLU A 139 11.04 4.15 -24.76
CA GLU A 139 11.33 4.12 -23.32
C GLU A 139 10.32 3.33 -22.49
N ARG A 140 9.17 2.98 -23.04
CA ARG A 140 8.10 2.33 -22.28
C ARG A 140 8.44 0.87 -21.93
N THR A 141 7.80 0.41 -20.85
CA THR A 141 7.83 -0.99 -20.41
C THR A 141 9.23 -1.56 -20.07
N PRO A 142 10.14 -0.80 -19.45
CA PRO A 142 11.33 -1.43 -18.91
C PRO A 142 10.94 -2.40 -17.78
N MET A 143 11.70 -3.50 -17.63
CA MET A 143 11.37 -4.55 -16.68
C MET A 143 12.60 -5.05 -15.93
N ILE A 144 12.41 -5.38 -14.65
CA ILE A 144 13.35 -6.21 -13.87
C ILE A 144 12.59 -7.33 -13.19
N ASP A 145 13.11 -8.55 -13.30
CA ASP A 145 12.42 -9.77 -12.93
C ASP A 145 13.36 -10.82 -12.32
N GLY A 146 12.96 -11.39 -11.18
CA GLY A 146 13.56 -12.58 -10.62
C GLY A 146 15.04 -12.45 -10.23
N ILE A 147 15.45 -11.34 -9.61
CA ILE A 147 16.83 -11.08 -9.16
C ILE A 147 16.84 -10.82 -7.64
N GLU A 148 17.86 -11.36 -6.96
CA GLU A 148 18.20 -10.93 -5.61
C GLU A 148 19.28 -9.83 -5.65
N ILE A 149 19.09 -8.76 -4.84
CA ILE A 149 20.09 -7.71 -4.64
C ILE A 149 20.43 -7.62 -3.14
N VAL A 150 21.69 -7.76 -2.83
CA VAL A 150 22.21 -7.67 -1.46
C VAL A 150 23.10 -6.42 -1.34
N GLY A 151 22.67 -5.45 -0.54
CA GLY A 151 23.49 -4.28 -0.23
C GLY A 151 24.71 -4.64 0.62
N LYS A 152 25.88 -4.12 0.24
CA LYS A 152 27.14 -4.24 0.94
C LYS A 152 27.77 -2.89 1.26
N HIS A 153 27.15 -1.81 0.81
CA HIS A 153 27.55 -0.43 1.08
C HIS A 153 26.41 0.28 1.84
N PRO A 154 26.69 1.18 2.79
CA PRO A 154 25.65 1.89 3.54
C PRO A 154 24.67 2.70 2.67
N GLU A 155 25.11 3.15 1.49
CA GLU A 155 24.29 3.89 0.52
C GLU A 155 23.86 3.03 -0.67
N ALA A 156 24.01 1.70 -0.61
CA ALA A 156 23.52 0.81 -1.65
C ALA A 156 21.99 0.86 -1.73
N ILE A 157 21.45 0.92 -2.93
CA ILE A 157 20.00 0.85 -3.22
C ILE A 157 19.77 -0.34 -4.15
N GLY A 158 18.63 -1.03 -3.98
CA GLY A 158 18.31 -2.12 -4.88
C GLY A 158 18.06 -1.61 -6.30
N VAL A 159 16.91 -1.01 -6.54
CA VAL A 159 16.52 -0.48 -7.85
C VAL A 159 16.08 0.97 -7.70
N ALA A 160 16.52 1.83 -8.60
CA ALA A 160 16.00 3.20 -8.70
C ALA A 160 15.43 3.47 -10.10
N ALA A 161 14.39 4.32 -10.15
CA ALA A 161 13.80 4.76 -11.41
C ALA A 161 13.39 6.23 -11.38
N SER A 162 13.74 6.96 -12.44
CA SER A 162 13.30 8.33 -12.66
C SER A 162 12.88 8.57 -14.11
N LYS A 163 11.83 9.36 -14.32
CA LYS A 163 11.27 9.71 -15.62
C LYS A 163 10.87 8.51 -16.48
N THR A 164 10.52 7.39 -15.84
CA THR A 164 10.15 6.16 -16.56
C THR A 164 8.66 6.09 -16.85
N MET A 165 8.31 5.27 -17.83
CA MET A 165 6.95 4.94 -18.18
C MET A 165 6.74 3.44 -18.25
N GLN A 166 5.71 2.97 -17.54
CA GLN A 166 5.30 1.55 -17.53
C GLN A 166 6.42 0.60 -17.06
N ILE A 167 7.24 1.04 -16.09
CA ILE A 167 8.23 0.13 -15.49
C ILE A 167 7.53 -0.95 -14.69
N THR A 168 7.98 -2.20 -14.88
CA THR A 168 7.55 -3.37 -14.09
C THR A 168 8.73 -3.89 -13.29
N ILE A 169 8.53 -4.02 -11.98
CA ILE A 169 9.49 -4.58 -11.03
C ILE A 169 8.81 -5.78 -10.37
N THR A 170 9.26 -6.98 -10.68
CA THR A 170 8.58 -8.20 -10.23
C THR A 170 9.56 -9.25 -9.72
N ARG A 171 9.13 -10.05 -8.76
CA ARG A 171 9.91 -11.16 -8.17
C ARG A 171 11.31 -10.72 -7.74
N LEU A 172 11.43 -9.47 -7.29
CA LEU A 172 12.68 -8.88 -6.85
C LEU A 172 12.86 -9.12 -5.35
N VAL A 173 14.05 -9.58 -4.97
CA VAL A 173 14.46 -9.65 -3.57
C VAL A 173 15.50 -8.57 -3.32
N VAL A 174 15.27 -7.68 -2.32
CA VAL A 174 16.29 -6.69 -1.90
C VAL A 174 16.43 -6.72 -0.39
N ARG A 175 17.66 -6.89 0.06
CA ARG A 175 17.98 -6.87 1.50
C ARG A 175 19.33 -6.22 1.79
N LYS A 176 19.46 -5.73 3.03
CA LYS A 176 20.70 -5.10 3.54
C LYS A 176 21.19 -3.91 2.71
N ALA A 177 20.30 -3.30 1.93
CA ALA A 177 20.55 -2.05 1.22
C ALA A 177 20.10 -0.85 2.07
N LEU A 178 20.36 0.37 1.62
CA LEU A 178 19.76 1.56 2.19
C LEU A 178 18.26 1.55 1.88
N HIS A 179 17.88 1.46 0.61
CA HIS A 179 16.49 1.32 0.18
C HIS A 179 16.32 0.12 -0.76
N GLY A 180 15.14 -0.53 -0.68
CA GLY A 180 14.80 -1.59 -1.61
C GLY A 180 14.55 -1.06 -3.01
N ILE A 181 13.48 -0.29 -3.18
CA ILE A 181 13.09 0.38 -4.44
C ILE A 181 12.96 1.87 -4.18
N HIS A 182 13.59 2.70 -5.01
CA HIS A 182 13.54 4.16 -4.90
C HIS A 182 13.03 4.78 -6.19
N LEU A 183 11.84 5.40 -6.14
CA LEU A 183 11.25 6.14 -7.26
C LEU A 183 11.25 7.63 -6.94
N TYR A 184 11.72 8.46 -7.87
CA TYR A 184 11.82 9.89 -7.66
C TYR A 184 11.62 10.70 -8.96
N GLU A 185 11.53 12.02 -8.87
CA GLU A 185 11.23 12.96 -9.94
C GLU A 185 9.87 12.69 -10.62
N ARG A 186 9.84 11.91 -11.67
CA ARG A 186 8.64 11.63 -12.44
C ARG A 186 8.60 10.17 -12.88
N ASN A 187 7.49 9.48 -12.60
CA ASN A 187 7.22 8.15 -13.15
C ASN A 187 5.74 8.01 -13.51
N ARG A 188 5.42 7.06 -14.37
CA ARG A 188 4.04 6.83 -14.80
C ARG A 188 3.76 5.35 -15.02
N ASN A 189 2.58 4.90 -14.55
CA ASN A 189 2.10 3.53 -14.74
C ASN A 189 3.12 2.47 -14.26
N VAL A 190 3.50 2.57 -13.00
CA VAL A 190 4.47 1.68 -12.35
C VAL A 190 3.74 0.43 -11.83
N SER A 191 4.34 -0.74 -11.99
CA SER A 191 3.93 -1.98 -11.34
C SER A 191 5.07 -2.54 -10.50
N ILE A 192 4.78 -2.87 -9.23
CA ILE A 192 5.68 -3.55 -8.30
C ILE A 192 4.89 -4.72 -7.71
N ASP A 193 5.31 -5.95 -8.00
CA ASP A 193 4.58 -7.15 -7.61
C ASP A 193 5.48 -8.34 -7.29
N ASP A 194 4.99 -9.27 -6.45
CA ASP A 194 5.70 -10.49 -6.05
C ASP A 194 7.12 -10.25 -5.47
N CYS A 195 7.34 -9.09 -4.82
CA CYS A 195 8.66 -8.70 -4.31
C CYS A 195 8.84 -9.08 -2.83
N HIS A 196 10.11 -9.31 -2.43
CA HIS A 196 10.53 -9.47 -1.04
C HIS A 196 11.56 -8.39 -0.69
N LEU A 197 11.14 -7.36 0.05
CA LEU A 197 11.97 -6.21 0.41
C LEU A 197 12.15 -6.16 1.92
N TYR A 198 13.29 -6.66 2.42
CA TYR A 198 13.45 -6.84 3.86
C TYR A 198 14.86 -6.56 4.40
N GLU A 199 14.92 -6.28 5.70
CA GLU A 199 16.19 -5.99 6.40
C GLU A 199 17.02 -4.87 5.74
N ASN A 200 16.36 -3.87 5.13
CA ASN A 200 17.05 -2.70 4.62
C ASN A 200 17.24 -1.64 5.71
N GLU A 201 18.34 -0.90 5.65
CA GLU A 201 18.67 0.14 6.64
C GLU A 201 17.74 1.36 6.57
N GLY A 202 17.09 1.58 5.43
CA GLY A 202 16.13 2.65 5.18
C GLY A 202 14.74 2.09 4.91
N VAL A 203 14.21 2.35 3.73
CA VAL A 203 12.82 2.11 3.33
C VAL A 203 12.72 0.94 2.35
N GLY A 204 11.67 0.13 2.47
CA GLY A 204 11.37 -0.94 1.51
C GLY A 204 11.06 -0.38 0.12
N ILE A 205 10.00 0.43 -0.01
CA ILE A 205 9.64 1.16 -1.24
C ILE A 205 9.56 2.65 -0.92
N TYR A 206 10.45 3.43 -1.48
CA TYR A 206 10.55 4.87 -1.23
C TYR A 206 10.11 5.69 -2.45
N LEU A 207 9.05 6.46 -2.30
CA LEU A 207 8.52 7.41 -3.28
C LEU A 207 8.85 8.82 -2.79
N GLU A 208 9.97 9.38 -3.25
CA GLU A 208 10.53 10.61 -2.71
C GLU A 208 10.54 11.74 -3.74
N ASN A 209 9.97 12.89 -3.37
CA ASN A 209 9.90 14.07 -4.26
C ASN A 209 9.45 13.70 -5.69
N LEU A 210 8.48 12.80 -5.75
CA LEU A 210 8.02 12.13 -6.95
C LEU A 210 6.71 12.73 -7.44
N ASN A 211 6.61 13.04 -8.72
CA ASN A 211 5.34 13.24 -9.37
C ASN A 211 4.95 11.96 -10.11
N LEU A 212 3.91 11.28 -9.67
CA LEU A 212 3.54 9.96 -10.18
C LEU A 212 2.05 9.86 -10.50
N HIS A 213 1.76 9.26 -11.64
CA HIS A 213 0.39 8.90 -12.03
C HIS A 213 0.29 7.41 -12.30
N GLN A 214 -0.47 6.73 -11.49
CA GLN A 214 -0.73 5.29 -11.44
C GLN A 214 0.47 4.44 -10.99
N ILE A 215 0.30 3.83 -9.83
CA ILE A 215 1.19 2.78 -9.32
C ILE A 215 0.35 1.70 -8.65
N ASN A 216 0.68 0.45 -8.96
CA ASN A 216 0.20 -0.72 -8.25
C ASN A 216 1.36 -1.36 -7.50
N ILE A 217 1.15 -1.65 -6.22
CA ILE A 217 2.05 -2.40 -5.36
C ILE A 217 1.23 -3.56 -4.82
N SER A 218 1.59 -4.79 -5.19
CA SER A 218 0.77 -5.95 -4.85
C SER A 218 1.59 -7.19 -4.53
N ASP A 219 0.95 -8.14 -3.83
CA ASP A 219 1.41 -9.51 -3.64
C ASP A 219 2.86 -9.60 -3.13
N SER A 220 3.26 -8.64 -2.28
CA SER A 220 4.66 -8.45 -1.85
C SER A 220 4.81 -8.55 -0.35
N HIS A 221 5.99 -9.04 0.09
CA HIS A 221 6.42 -9.02 1.48
C HIS A 221 7.39 -7.87 1.70
N ILE A 222 7.04 -6.93 2.57
CA ILE A 222 7.83 -5.74 2.88
C ILE A 222 8.04 -5.69 4.39
N SER A 223 9.20 -6.14 4.87
CA SER A 223 9.38 -6.38 6.29
C SER A 223 10.76 -6.00 6.83
N TYR A 224 10.79 -5.62 8.09
CA TYR A 224 12.00 -5.33 8.85
C TYR A 224 12.92 -4.26 8.22
N ASN A 225 12.35 -3.32 7.45
CA ASN A 225 13.07 -2.15 6.97
C ASN A 225 13.08 -1.07 8.07
N LYS A 226 14.23 -0.46 8.35
CA LYS A 226 14.38 0.35 9.57
C LYS A 226 13.70 1.72 9.53
N GLN A 227 13.35 2.26 8.36
CA GLN A 227 12.77 3.60 8.24
C GLN A 227 11.38 3.64 7.60
N GLY A 228 10.76 2.49 7.43
CA GLY A 228 9.41 2.35 6.89
C GLY A 228 9.30 1.27 5.81
N GLY A 229 8.09 0.73 5.64
CA GLY A 229 7.82 -0.26 4.59
C GLY A 229 7.60 0.40 3.24
N ILE A 230 6.48 1.11 3.10
CA ILE A 230 6.15 1.94 1.93
C ILE A 230 6.08 3.38 2.42
N VAL A 231 6.97 4.24 1.92
CA VAL A 231 7.04 5.65 2.34
C VAL A 231 6.88 6.56 1.14
N VAL A 232 5.89 7.44 1.20
CA VAL A 232 5.69 8.54 0.26
C VAL A 232 6.04 9.83 0.97
N ARG A 233 6.99 10.60 0.46
CA ARG A 233 7.42 11.86 1.07
C ARG A 233 7.64 12.97 0.05
N GLY A 234 7.06 14.15 0.30
CA GLY A 234 7.22 15.33 -0.54
C GLY A 234 6.70 15.18 -1.97
N SER A 235 5.78 14.24 -2.22
CA SER A 235 5.42 13.76 -3.54
C SER A 235 4.00 14.18 -3.96
N GLU A 236 3.76 14.18 -5.26
CA GLU A 236 2.44 14.35 -5.87
C GLU A 236 1.99 13.04 -6.52
N ILE A 237 1.12 12.30 -5.84
CA ILE A 237 0.69 10.96 -6.26
C ILE A 237 -0.79 10.97 -6.64
N ARG A 238 -1.10 10.29 -7.75
CA ARG A 238 -2.46 9.95 -8.18
C ARG A 238 -2.55 8.47 -8.51
N ASN A 239 -3.66 7.84 -8.11
CA ASN A 239 -3.98 6.44 -8.40
C ASN A 239 -2.91 5.47 -7.85
N ILE A 240 -2.72 5.46 -6.52
CA ILE A 240 -1.90 4.46 -5.83
C ILE A 240 -2.77 3.33 -5.32
N GLN A 241 -2.42 2.10 -5.66
CA GLN A 241 -3.05 0.88 -5.14
C GLN A 241 -2.01 0.05 -4.40
N ILE A 242 -2.32 -0.31 -3.15
CA ILE A 242 -1.51 -1.21 -2.32
C ILE A 242 -2.43 -2.34 -1.91
N GLY A 243 -2.17 -3.56 -2.37
CA GLY A 243 -3.07 -4.68 -2.12
C GLY A 243 -2.40 -6.04 -1.96
N ASN A 244 -3.03 -6.93 -1.18
CA ASN A 244 -2.58 -8.30 -0.97
C ASN A 244 -1.14 -8.42 -0.47
N CYS A 245 -0.65 -7.43 0.28
CA CYS A 245 0.73 -7.40 0.79
C CYS A 245 0.78 -7.82 2.26
N ASP A 246 1.93 -8.38 2.64
CA ASP A 246 2.33 -8.55 4.03
C ASP A 246 3.40 -7.49 4.35
N ILE A 247 3.03 -6.55 5.25
CA ILE A 247 3.86 -5.37 5.54
C ILE A 247 4.07 -5.29 7.05
N GLU A 248 5.25 -5.71 7.51
CA GLU A 248 5.46 -5.86 8.95
C GLU A 248 6.84 -5.43 9.43
N GLY A 249 6.90 -4.98 10.69
CA GLY A 249 8.15 -4.75 11.38
C GLY A 249 9.07 -3.71 10.75
N ASN A 250 8.52 -2.76 9.99
CA ASN A 250 9.33 -1.79 9.22
C ASN A 250 9.79 -0.59 10.05
N MET A 251 10.04 -0.80 11.32
CA MET A 251 10.47 0.22 12.28
C MET A 251 11.31 -0.45 13.36
N GLY A 252 12.10 0.32 14.10
CA GLY A 252 12.90 -0.16 15.23
C GLY A 252 12.94 0.84 16.37
N GLN A 253 13.48 0.46 17.53
CA GLN A 253 13.54 1.28 18.74
C GLN A 253 14.23 2.63 18.52
N ASP A 254 15.24 2.67 17.67
CA ASP A 254 16.02 3.87 17.38
C ASP A 254 15.52 4.63 16.14
N THR A 255 14.41 4.18 15.54
CA THR A 255 13.85 4.80 14.35
C THR A 255 13.09 6.08 14.72
N GLN A 256 13.19 7.11 13.90
CA GLN A 256 12.29 8.28 14.00
C GLN A 256 10.85 7.84 13.74
N PRO A 257 9.86 8.52 14.32
CA PRO A 257 8.45 8.18 14.11
C PRO A 257 8.12 8.02 12.63
N THR A 258 7.65 6.83 12.26
CA THR A 258 7.31 6.46 10.89
C THR A 258 6.12 5.48 10.88
N ALA A 259 5.95 4.71 9.81
CA ALA A 259 4.88 3.73 9.72
C ALA A 259 5.26 2.55 8.80
N ASN A 260 4.54 1.46 8.91
CA ASN A 260 4.58 0.40 7.91
C ASN A 260 4.18 0.96 6.52
N ILE A 261 3.14 1.81 6.47
CA ILE A 261 2.77 2.62 5.30
C ILE A 261 2.67 4.08 5.73
N LEU A 262 3.59 4.93 5.27
CA LEU A 262 3.64 6.35 5.57
C LEU A 262 3.35 7.19 4.32
N PHE A 263 2.33 8.02 4.40
CA PHE A 263 2.08 9.10 3.45
C PHE A 263 2.37 10.45 4.12
N ASP A 264 3.64 10.89 4.09
CA ASP A 264 4.05 12.23 4.53
C ASP A 264 3.85 13.22 3.37
N ILE A 265 2.69 13.82 3.35
CA ILE A 265 2.24 14.79 2.35
C ILE A 265 2.19 16.19 2.96
N SER A 266 3.04 16.47 3.91
CA SER A 266 3.25 17.84 4.42
C SER A 266 3.66 18.81 3.30
N LYS A 267 4.21 18.27 2.22
CA LYS A 267 4.44 18.96 0.92
C LYS A 267 3.96 18.04 -0.20
N GLY A 268 3.18 18.54 -1.14
CA GLY A 268 2.69 17.76 -2.26
C GLY A 268 1.20 17.42 -2.21
N SER A 269 0.81 16.28 -2.75
CA SER A 269 -0.59 15.82 -2.72
C SER A 269 -0.70 14.30 -2.95
N LEU A 270 -1.70 13.69 -2.31
CA LEU A 270 -2.03 12.28 -2.49
C LEU A 270 -3.54 12.12 -2.66
N ARG A 271 -3.97 11.61 -3.79
CA ARG A 271 -5.40 11.35 -4.06
C ARG A 271 -5.59 10.12 -4.94
N GLU A 272 -6.82 9.57 -4.85
CA GLU A 272 -7.25 8.48 -5.73
C GLU A 272 -6.44 7.21 -5.47
N GLY A 273 -6.66 6.60 -4.30
CA GLY A 273 -5.90 5.40 -3.95
C GLY A 273 -6.66 4.46 -3.03
N ALA A 274 -6.06 3.30 -2.81
CA ALA A 274 -6.55 2.34 -1.83
C ALA A 274 -5.42 1.52 -1.19
N ILE A 275 -5.67 1.08 0.05
CA ILE A 275 -4.94 0.01 0.75
C ILE A 275 -5.97 -1.07 1.05
N PHE A 276 -5.76 -2.28 0.54
CA PHE A 276 -6.77 -3.32 0.66
C PHE A 276 -6.18 -4.73 0.74
N GLY A 277 -6.84 -5.60 1.52
CA GLY A 277 -6.49 -7.01 1.60
C GLY A 277 -5.10 -7.30 2.16
N CYS A 278 -4.52 -6.39 2.94
CA CYS A 278 -3.17 -6.50 3.48
C CYS A 278 -3.19 -6.99 4.94
N THR A 279 -2.13 -7.71 5.34
CA THR A 279 -1.74 -7.85 6.73
C THR A 279 -0.68 -6.79 7.03
N ILE A 280 -0.95 -5.90 8.03
CA ILE A 280 -0.04 -4.80 8.37
C ILE A 280 0.18 -4.83 9.88
N GLN A 281 1.43 -5.08 10.32
CA GLN A 281 1.67 -5.33 11.75
C GLN A 281 3.12 -5.09 12.18
N HIS A 282 3.34 -5.10 13.52
CA HIS A 282 4.62 -4.89 14.18
C HIS A 282 5.24 -3.53 13.80
N THR A 283 6.05 -2.82 14.54
CA THR A 283 6.64 -3.16 15.82
C THR A 283 6.08 -2.27 16.92
N ASN A 284 5.79 -2.84 18.06
CA ASN A 284 5.21 -2.17 19.21
C ASN A 284 6.21 -1.35 20.03
N ASP A 285 7.49 -1.61 19.92
CA ASP A 285 8.57 -1.00 20.67
C ASP A 285 9.23 0.20 19.96
N ALA A 286 8.86 0.44 18.69
CA ALA A 286 9.31 1.61 17.96
C ALA A 286 8.60 2.89 18.47
N PRO A 287 9.29 4.03 18.59
CA PRO A 287 8.66 5.28 19.00
C PRO A 287 7.53 5.70 18.05
N ASP A 288 6.35 5.97 18.62
CA ASP A 288 5.16 6.42 17.88
C ASP A 288 4.91 5.62 16.58
N SER A 289 5.03 4.30 16.67
CA SER A 289 4.85 3.40 15.52
C SER A 289 3.41 3.43 15.00
N ALA A 290 3.25 3.29 13.67
CA ALA A 290 1.93 3.17 13.07
C ALA A 290 1.90 2.10 11.95
N ASN A 291 0.73 1.51 11.73
CA ASN A 291 0.54 0.66 10.57
C ASN A 291 0.28 1.50 9.31
N VAL A 292 -0.71 2.39 9.36
CA VAL A 292 -1.01 3.32 8.28
C VAL A 292 -1.04 4.74 8.83
N ARG A 293 -0.22 5.64 8.28
CA ARG A 293 -0.18 7.04 8.69
C ARG A 293 -0.27 7.98 7.50
N PHE A 294 -1.22 8.93 7.59
CA PHE A 294 -1.37 10.05 6.68
C PHE A 294 -1.03 11.35 7.40
N ILE A 295 -0.12 12.13 6.86
CA ILE A 295 0.22 13.48 7.31
C ILE A 295 -0.05 14.44 6.16
N GLY A 296 -1.10 15.26 6.25
CA GLY A 296 -1.44 16.25 5.23
C GLY A 296 -0.75 17.58 5.41
N ASN A 297 -1.06 18.55 4.54
CA ASN A 297 -0.42 19.86 4.47
C ASN A 297 -0.85 20.85 5.58
N GLY A 298 -1.67 20.41 6.53
CA GLY A 298 -2.26 21.26 7.55
C GLY A 298 -3.74 21.58 7.29
N PRO A 299 -4.41 22.19 8.26
CA PRO A 299 -5.86 22.38 8.21
C PRO A 299 -6.33 23.36 7.13
N GLU A 300 -5.47 24.22 6.64
CA GLU A 300 -5.80 25.23 5.62
C GLU A 300 -5.97 24.65 4.22
N ASP A 301 -5.34 23.51 3.91
CA ASP A 301 -5.48 22.85 2.63
C ASP A 301 -5.70 21.32 2.72
N PRO A 302 -6.80 20.89 3.37
CA PRO A 302 -7.10 19.44 3.52
C PRO A 302 -7.42 18.74 2.21
N ARG A 303 -7.59 19.50 1.12
CA ARG A 303 -7.92 18.93 -0.20
C ARG A 303 -6.78 18.19 -0.88
N LYS A 304 -5.58 18.34 -0.37
CA LYS A 304 -4.38 17.71 -0.94
C LYS A 304 -4.26 16.23 -0.63
N VAL A 305 -4.90 15.75 0.43
CA VAL A 305 -4.84 14.34 0.88
C VAL A 305 -6.23 13.78 1.01
N GLY A 306 -6.54 12.74 0.24
CA GLY A 306 -7.84 12.07 0.34
C GLY A 306 -8.33 11.41 -0.94
N ASN A 307 -9.67 11.25 -1.08
CA ASN A 307 -10.29 10.39 -2.09
C ASN A 307 -9.68 8.99 -2.05
N PHE A 308 -9.66 8.39 -0.86
CA PHE A 308 -8.89 7.19 -0.58
C PHE A 308 -9.74 6.14 0.15
N ALA A 309 -9.42 4.87 -0.06
CA ALA A 309 -10.03 3.77 0.67
C ALA A 309 -8.99 2.97 1.48
N ILE A 310 -9.34 2.58 2.71
CA ILE A 310 -8.60 1.63 3.53
C ILE A 310 -9.58 0.50 3.84
N ALA A 311 -9.42 -0.65 3.18
CA ALA A 311 -10.45 -1.67 3.18
C ALA A 311 -9.90 -3.09 3.35
N ASP A 312 -10.63 -3.91 4.13
CA ASP A 312 -10.41 -5.36 4.23
C ASP A 312 -8.98 -5.74 4.68
N ASN A 313 -8.34 -4.92 5.52
CA ASN A 313 -7.02 -5.19 6.06
C ASN A 313 -7.09 -5.76 7.48
N SER A 314 -6.07 -6.54 7.87
CA SER A 314 -5.81 -6.92 9.27
C SER A 314 -4.62 -6.12 9.79
N MET A 315 -4.80 -5.37 10.90
CA MET A 315 -3.76 -4.49 11.44
C MET A 315 -3.60 -4.66 12.94
N SER A 316 -2.32 -4.76 13.40
CA SER A 316 -2.03 -4.94 14.83
C SER A 316 -0.60 -4.52 15.22
N ASP A 317 -0.31 -4.62 16.52
CA ASP A 317 1.02 -4.65 17.14
C ASP A 317 1.88 -3.41 16.91
N VAL A 318 1.25 -2.23 16.95
CA VAL A 318 1.89 -0.92 16.85
C VAL A 318 1.28 0.06 17.87
N ALA A 319 1.87 1.23 18.03
CA ALA A 319 1.25 2.27 18.86
C ALA A 319 -0.09 2.73 18.27
N VAL A 320 -0.17 2.94 16.95
CA VAL A 320 -1.39 3.42 16.28
C VAL A 320 -1.68 2.60 15.02
N ASN A 321 -2.82 1.91 14.94
CA ASN A 321 -3.16 1.15 13.73
C ASN A 321 -3.43 2.07 12.53
N ILE A 322 -4.33 3.05 12.66
CA ILE A 322 -4.59 4.04 11.61
C ILE A 322 -4.51 5.45 12.20
N HIS A 323 -3.59 6.25 11.72
CA HIS A 323 -3.43 7.66 12.04
C HIS A 323 -3.70 8.54 10.81
N LEU A 324 -4.74 9.36 10.86
CA LEU A 324 -5.06 10.35 9.84
C LEU A 324 -4.88 11.75 10.41
N GLN A 325 -4.09 12.58 9.75
CA GLN A 325 -3.89 13.99 10.12
C GLN A 325 -4.03 14.89 8.88
N HIS A 326 -4.87 15.91 8.98
CA HIS A 326 -5.12 16.89 7.90
C HIS A 326 -5.55 16.25 6.57
N ALA A 327 -6.50 15.31 6.61
CA ALA A 327 -6.98 14.56 5.46
C ALA A 327 -8.50 14.69 5.30
N ARG A 328 -9.00 14.40 4.10
CA ARG A 328 -10.44 14.40 3.83
C ARG A 328 -10.87 13.35 2.82
N GLY A 329 -12.14 12.95 2.89
CA GLY A 329 -12.72 12.05 1.88
C GLY A 329 -12.05 10.68 1.88
N ILE A 330 -11.86 10.10 3.08
CA ILE A 330 -11.30 8.75 3.24
C ILE A 330 -12.39 7.82 3.76
N THR A 331 -12.54 6.69 3.10
CA THR A 331 -13.42 5.59 3.54
C THR A 331 -12.58 4.51 4.21
N ILE A 332 -12.98 4.07 5.41
CA ILE A 332 -12.33 2.99 6.17
C ILE A 332 -13.40 1.94 6.44
N THR A 333 -13.26 0.73 5.88
CA THR A 333 -14.31 -0.30 5.95
C THR A 333 -13.75 -1.72 5.86
N GLY A 334 -14.40 -2.68 6.49
CA GLY A 334 -14.03 -4.09 6.41
C GLY A 334 -12.74 -4.47 7.15
N ASN A 335 -12.09 -3.54 7.85
CA ASN A 335 -10.83 -3.83 8.52
C ASN A 335 -11.04 -4.49 9.89
N THR A 336 -10.09 -5.34 10.26
CA THR A 336 -9.93 -5.83 11.63
C THR A 336 -8.71 -5.15 12.25
N LEU A 337 -8.95 -4.30 13.26
CA LEU A 337 -7.93 -3.57 14.00
C LEU A 337 -7.86 -4.11 15.43
N TRP A 338 -6.66 -4.47 15.87
CA TRP A 338 -6.49 -5.07 17.19
C TRP A 338 -5.09 -4.81 17.75
N GLN A 339 -4.91 -4.99 19.02
CA GLN A 339 -3.64 -4.87 19.73
C GLN A 339 -2.89 -3.56 19.43
N ALA A 340 -3.62 -2.42 19.46
CA ALA A 340 -3.00 -1.11 19.40
C ALA A 340 -2.55 -0.67 20.80
N TYR A 341 -1.27 -0.40 20.98
CA TYR A 341 -0.74 -0.03 22.29
C TYR A 341 -1.28 1.32 22.78
N GLU A 342 -1.58 2.22 21.87
CA GLU A 342 -2.25 3.50 22.14
C GLU A 342 -3.62 3.57 21.45
N HIS A 343 -3.67 3.55 20.11
CA HIS A 343 -4.89 3.81 19.34
C HIS A 343 -5.13 2.80 18.23
N ASN A 344 -6.33 2.23 18.15
CA ASN A 344 -6.78 1.62 16.90
C ASN A 344 -7.01 2.69 15.83
N LEU A 345 -7.63 3.81 16.22
CA LEU A 345 -7.90 4.95 15.36
C LEU A 345 -7.50 6.26 16.04
N LEU A 346 -6.68 7.06 15.37
CA LEU A 346 -6.38 8.44 15.72
C LEU A 346 -6.65 9.32 14.49
N VAL A 347 -7.67 10.15 14.55
CA VAL A 347 -8.12 10.99 13.44
C VAL A 347 -8.14 12.44 13.90
N GLU A 348 -7.27 13.29 13.34
CA GLU A 348 -7.05 14.66 13.78
C GLU A 348 -7.17 15.66 12.63
N ASP A 349 -7.87 16.76 12.84
CA ASP A 349 -8.07 17.83 11.84
C ASP A 349 -8.55 17.31 10.48
N CYS A 350 -9.45 16.34 10.49
CA CYS A 350 -9.94 15.67 9.29
C CYS A 350 -11.40 15.99 8.97
N SER A 351 -11.79 15.82 7.72
CA SER A 351 -13.18 15.98 7.32
C SER A 351 -13.66 14.94 6.31
N HIS A 352 -14.97 14.69 6.28
CA HIS A 352 -15.59 13.75 5.35
C HIS A 352 -14.97 12.35 5.44
N ILE A 353 -14.68 11.91 6.66
CA ILE A 353 -14.22 10.53 6.90
C ILE A 353 -15.45 9.65 7.07
N VAL A 354 -15.51 8.57 6.30
CA VAL A 354 -16.56 7.57 6.41
C VAL A 354 -15.95 6.30 6.99
N LEU A 355 -16.31 6.02 8.23
CA LEU A 355 -15.93 4.81 8.93
C LEU A 355 -17.09 3.82 8.85
N GLY A 356 -16.95 2.79 8.01
CA GLY A 356 -17.98 1.76 7.80
C GLY A 356 -17.85 0.59 8.78
N SER A 357 -18.32 -0.57 8.38
CA SER A 357 -18.23 -1.78 9.19
C SER A 357 -16.77 -2.19 9.40
N ASN A 358 -16.23 -1.95 10.59
CA ASN A 358 -14.90 -2.42 11.00
C ASN A 358 -15.02 -3.13 12.34
N LEU A 359 -14.16 -4.12 12.55
CA LEU A 359 -13.97 -4.76 13.84
C LEU A 359 -12.77 -4.14 14.54
N LEU A 360 -13.01 -3.50 15.68
CA LEU A 360 -12.00 -2.91 16.57
C LEU A 360 -11.93 -3.81 17.80
N ASP A 361 -11.14 -4.86 17.69
CA ASP A 361 -11.14 -5.98 18.62
C ASP A 361 -10.10 -5.82 19.74
N ARG A 362 -10.37 -6.50 20.82
CA ARG A 362 -9.40 -6.80 21.85
C ARG A 362 -9.34 -8.31 22.05
N ASN A 363 -8.60 -8.97 21.18
CA ASN A 363 -8.47 -10.42 21.19
C ASN A 363 -7.98 -10.93 22.56
N PRO A 364 -8.69 -11.88 23.19
CA PRO A 364 -8.32 -12.42 24.49
C PRO A 364 -6.92 -13.02 24.60
N ASP A 365 -6.39 -13.55 23.52
CA ASP A 365 -5.10 -14.23 23.51
C ASP A 365 -3.91 -13.25 23.39
N TYR A 366 -4.17 -12.00 22.94
CA TYR A 366 -3.16 -10.97 22.67
C TYR A 366 -3.39 -9.71 23.51
N ARG A 367 -3.81 -9.84 24.77
CA ARG A 367 -4.25 -8.71 25.61
C ARG A 367 -3.17 -7.86 26.20
N ALA A 368 -1.94 -8.00 25.82
CA ALA A 368 -0.84 -7.30 26.45
C ALA A 368 -1.22 -5.84 26.88
N LYS A 369 -0.40 -4.96 27.12
CA LYS A 369 -0.62 -3.62 27.67
C LYS A 369 -1.35 -2.65 26.72
N THR A 370 -2.24 -3.13 25.84
CA THR A 370 -2.89 -2.31 24.82
C THR A 370 -4.01 -1.45 25.39
N LYS A 371 -4.23 -0.29 24.79
CA LYS A 371 -5.34 0.63 25.10
C LYS A 371 -6.47 0.52 24.09
N ASP A 372 -6.15 0.29 22.82
CA ASP A 372 -7.09 0.17 21.69
C ASP A 372 -8.03 1.38 21.56
N ALA A 373 -7.52 2.59 21.84
CA ALA A 373 -8.32 3.82 21.84
C ALA A 373 -8.80 4.22 20.44
N ASN A 374 -9.98 4.83 20.37
CA ASN A 374 -10.56 5.33 19.12
C ASN A 374 -10.91 6.80 19.29
N VAL A 375 -10.13 7.70 18.68
CA VAL A 375 -10.20 9.14 18.93
C VAL A 375 -10.39 9.91 17.62
N PHE A 376 -11.37 10.81 17.63
CA PHE A 376 -11.58 11.85 16.63
C PHE A 376 -11.41 13.21 17.30
N LYS A 377 -10.50 14.01 16.80
CA LYS A 377 -10.19 15.32 17.37
C LYS A 377 -10.18 16.40 16.29
N ASP A 378 -10.86 17.53 16.57
CA ASP A 378 -10.96 18.67 15.65
C ASP A 378 -11.50 18.27 14.24
N CYS A 379 -12.39 17.24 14.18
CA CYS A 379 -12.92 16.69 12.95
C CYS A 379 -14.31 17.20 12.60
N THR A 380 -14.63 17.25 11.31
CA THR A 380 -15.94 17.68 10.83
C THR A 380 -16.53 16.78 9.73
N ASP A 381 -17.88 16.75 9.65
CA ASP A 381 -18.59 16.10 8.54
C ASP A 381 -18.25 14.60 8.38
N CYS A 382 -18.09 13.88 9.49
CA CYS A 382 -17.71 12.46 9.48
C CYS A 382 -18.92 11.57 9.79
N THR A 383 -18.92 10.39 9.19
CA THR A 383 -19.92 9.34 9.46
C THR A 383 -19.24 8.09 10.00
N LEU A 384 -19.73 7.63 11.16
CA LEU A 384 -19.31 6.40 11.82
C LEU A 384 -20.53 5.47 11.86
N ASN A 385 -20.47 4.38 11.08
CA ASN A 385 -21.62 3.50 10.92
C ASN A 385 -21.21 2.03 11.05
N ALA A 386 -21.99 1.29 11.84
CA ALA A 386 -21.81 -0.15 12.01
C ALA A 386 -20.42 -0.58 12.54
N LEU A 387 -19.79 0.26 13.36
CA LEU A 387 -18.55 -0.09 14.05
C LEU A 387 -18.82 -1.13 15.13
N ASN A 388 -17.91 -2.06 15.27
CA ASN A 388 -17.87 -3.00 16.37
C ASN A 388 -16.63 -2.72 17.23
N ILE A 389 -16.80 -2.04 18.36
CA ILE A 389 -15.72 -1.67 19.29
C ILE A 389 -15.82 -2.56 20.54
N LEU A 390 -14.73 -3.24 20.84
CA LEU A 390 -14.68 -4.18 21.95
C LEU A 390 -13.56 -3.86 22.94
N ALA A 391 -13.95 -3.71 24.20
CA ALA A 391 -13.09 -3.86 25.38
C ALA A 391 -11.86 -2.95 25.47
N THR A 392 -11.97 -1.67 25.09
CA THR A 392 -10.89 -0.68 25.30
C THR A 392 -10.48 -0.59 26.79
N ARG A 393 -9.22 -0.27 27.06
CA ARG A 393 -8.64 -0.24 28.43
C ARG A 393 -7.79 1.02 28.64
N ASN A 394 -7.82 1.51 29.88
CA ASN A 394 -7.02 2.67 30.32
C ASN A 394 -7.22 3.94 29.46
N VAL A 395 -8.40 4.09 28.88
CA VAL A 395 -8.86 5.26 28.10
C VAL A 395 -10.22 5.69 28.61
N ALA A 396 -10.62 6.93 28.34
CA ALA A 396 -11.85 7.51 28.90
C ALA A 396 -13.13 6.84 28.39
N ALA A 397 -13.16 6.37 27.13
CA ALA A 397 -14.29 5.69 26.52
C ALA A 397 -13.85 4.80 25.33
N GLY A 398 -14.75 3.97 24.86
CA GLY A 398 -14.54 3.16 23.64
C GLY A 398 -14.42 4.01 22.39
N LEU A 399 -15.20 5.08 22.29
CA LEU A 399 -15.14 6.09 21.23
C LEU A 399 -15.08 7.49 21.86
N ILE A 400 -14.11 8.29 21.45
CA ILE A 400 -13.87 9.63 21.97
C ILE A 400 -13.92 10.65 20.83
N LEU A 401 -14.76 11.69 20.97
CA LEU A 401 -14.83 12.82 20.06
C LEU A 401 -14.51 14.11 20.81
N GLU A 402 -13.53 14.86 20.34
CA GLU A 402 -13.10 16.14 20.93
C GLU A 402 -13.16 17.27 19.90
N ASN A 403 -13.85 18.37 20.23
CA ASN A 403 -13.97 19.56 19.37
C ASN A 403 -14.53 19.26 17.96
N CYS A 404 -15.35 18.23 17.82
CA CYS A 404 -15.87 17.80 16.52
C CYS A 404 -17.22 18.46 16.17
N ALA A 405 -17.53 18.49 14.87
CA ALA A 405 -18.82 19.02 14.44
C ALA A 405 -19.43 18.21 13.27
N ARG A 406 -20.73 18.10 13.21
CA ARG A 406 -21.50 17.39 12.17
C ARG A 406 -21.06 15.93 12.03
N MET A 407 -20.97 15.28 13.19
CA MET A 407 -20.65 13.85 13.30
C MET A 407 -21.95 13.03 13.28
N ASN A 408 -22.02 12.01 12.46
CA ASN A 408 -23.13 11.06 12.44
C ASN A 408 -22.65 9.69 12.91
N ILE A 409 -23.06 9.27 14.11
CA ILE A 409 -22.70 7.98 14.72
C ILE A 409 -23.94 7.12 14.78
N THR A 410 -23.97 6.01 14.07
CA THR A 410 -25.18 5.19 13.94
C THR A 410 -24.88 3.69 13.80
N ASN A 411 -25.80 2.85 14.30
CA ASN A 411 -25.70 1.39 14.22
C ASN A 411 -24.41 0.77 14.79
N CYS A 412 -23.73 1.44 15.71
CA CYS A 412 -22.49 0.97 16.28
C CYS A 412 -22.75 0.01 17.47
N SER A 413 -21.89 -1.00 17.62
CA SER A 413 -21.89 -1.90 18.78
C SER A 413 -20.63 -1.64 19.60
N ILE A 414 -20.78 -1.05 20.79
CA ILE A 414 -19.67 -0.67 21.68
C ILE A 414 -19.85 -1.43 22.99
N ARG A 415 -18.92 -2.33 23.29
CA ARG A 415 -19.10 -3.29 24.38
C ARG A 415 -17.87 -3.45 25.25
N GLN A 416 -18.10 -3.66 26.54
CA GLN A 416 -17.08 -4.02 27.53
C GLN A 416 -15.92 -3.01 27.64
N CYS A 417 -16.12 -1.77 27.24
CA CYS A 417 -15.11 -0.71 27.38
C CYS A 417 -14.95 -0.35 28.86
N GLN A 418 -13.71 -0.23 29.34
CA GLN A 418 -13.42 -0.18 30.78
C GLN A 418 -14.08 1.01 31.51
N ASN A 419 -14.06 2.20 30.92
CA ASN A 419 -14.47 3.45 31.59
C ASN A 419 -15.72 4.10 31.00
N GLY A 420 -16.14 3.77 29.79
CA GLY A 420 -17.33 4.31 29.16
C GLY A 420 -17.48 3.90 27.70
N GLY A 421 -18.67 4.07 27.13
CA GLY A 421 -18.98 3.76 25.76
C GLY A 421 -18.55 4.87 24.80
N ILE A 422 -19.28 6.01 24.79
CA ILE A 422 -18.99 7.18 23.94
C ILE A 422 -18.78 8.41 24.80
N LEU A 423 -17.70 9.13 24.57
CA LEU A 423 -17.41 10.43 25.18
C LEU A 423 -17.40 11.53 24.10
N LEU A 424 -18.26 12.53 24.28
CA LEU A 424 -18.29 13.76 23.48
C LEU A 424 -17.80 14.93 24.32
N SER A 425 -16.74 15.62 23.88
CA SER A 425 -16.21 16.81 24.49
C SER A 425 -16.26 17.97 23.50
N ASN A 426 -17.06 19.01 23.78
CA ASN A 426 -17.24 20.19 22.91
C ASN A 426 -17.65 19.83 21.48
N VAL A 427 -18.60 18.90 21.30
CA VAL A 427 -19.12 18.45 20.00
C VAL A 427 -20.34 19.23 19.61
N LYS A 428 -20.54 19.53 18.31
CA LYS A 428 -21.64 20.36 17.82
C LYS A 428 -22.37 19.70 16.64
N GLN A 429 -23.69 19.96 16.51
CA GLN A 429 -24.50 19.58 15.37
C GLN A 429 -24.35 18.09 14.99
N SER A 430 -24.44 17.22 15.97
CA SER A 430 -24.08 15.80 15.81
C SER A 430 -25.18 14.87 16.31
N ARG A 431 -25.19 13.64 15.81
CA ARG A 431 -26.19 12.64 16.17
C ARG A 431 -25.52 11.32 16.63
N ILE A 432 -26.12 10.68 17.63
CA ILE A 432 -25.87 9.29 18.03
C ILE A 432 -27.20 8.55 18.01
N SER A 433 -27.34 7.55 17.16
CA SER A 433 -28.60 6.79 17.08
C SER A 433 -28.39 5.31 16.75
N ASP A 434 -29.37 4.49 17.14
CA ASP A 434 -29.45 3.07 16.81
C ASP A 434 -28.21 2.27 17.25
N CYS A 435 -27.50 2.71 18.29
CA CYS A 435 -26.31 2.06 18.80
C CYS A 435 -26.65 1.09 19.95
N LEU A 436 -25.90 -0.03 20.01
CA LEU A 436 -25.88 -0.93 21.14
C LEU A 436 -24.66 -0.63 21.98
N ILE A 437 -24.84 -0.07 23.19
CA ILE A 437 -23.74 0.32 24.07
C ILE A 437 -23.92 -0.40 25.41
N THR A 438 -23.14 -1.45 25.59
CA THR A 438 -23.22 -2.29 26.81
C THR A 438 -21.90 -2.30 27.53
N GLU A 439 -21.91 -1.78 28.75
CA GLU A 439 -20.71 -1.54 29.50
C GLU A 439 -20.43 -2.54 30.60
N GLY A 440 -19.19 -2.58 31.03
CA GLY A 440 -18.77 -3.20 32.25
C GLY A 440 -19.20 -2.39 33.50
N GLU A 441 -18.87 -2.83 34.63
CA GLU A 441 -19.47 -2.67 35.96
C GLU A 441 -19.76 -1.27 36.52
N LYS A 442 -19.32 -0.13 35.99
CA LYS A 442 -19.49 1.19 36.63
C LYS A 442 -19.52 2.41 35.73
N ASN A 443 -19.90 2.28 34.47
CA ASN A 443 -19.54 3.28 33.47
C ASN A 443 -20.73 3.90 32.79
N PHE A 444 -20.54 5.11 32.27
CA PHE A 444 -21.52 5.74 31.40
C PHE A 444 -21.59 5.04 30.04
N ALA A 445 -22.77 4.98 29.48
CA ALA A 445 -22.93 4.56 28.08
C ALA A 445 -22.54 5.70 27.14
N ILE A 446 -23.11 6.90 27.36
CA ILE A 446 -22.80 8.10 26.61
C ILE A 446 -22.57 9.27 27.58
N ARG A 447 -21.46 9.95 27.45
CA ARG A 447 -21.19 11.20 28.19
C ARG A 447 -20.96 12.35 27.25
N VAL A 448 -21.64 13.50 27.54
CA VAL A 448 -21.49 14.74 26.79
C VAL A 448 -21.04 15.84 27.73
N THR A 449 -19.87 16.42 27.45
CA THR A 449 -19.28 17.53 28.21
C THR A 449 -19.09 18.75 27.32
N GLY A 450 -20.01 19.69 27.44
CA GLY A 450 -20.10 20.84 26.52
C GLY A 450 -20.61 20.44 25.13
N GLY A 451 -20.96 21.41 24.34
CA GLY A 451 -21.46 21.18 22.99
C GLY A 451 -22.87 21.73 22.75
N GLN A 452 -23.31 21.70 21.50
CA GLN A 452 -24.58 22.28 21.09
C GLN A 452 -25.23 21.47 19.96
N GLN A 453 -26.55 21.40 19.95
CA GLN A 453 -27.34 20.73 18.91
C GLN A 453 -26.95 19.26 18.74
N ILE A 454 -26.92 18.53 19.84
CA ILE A 454 -26.62 17.08 19.83
C ILE A 454 -27.93 16.31 19.96
N GLN A 455 -28.11 15.31 19.10
CA GLN A 455 -29.24 14.40 19.15
C GLN A 455 -28.77 13.01 19.61
N ILE A 456 -29.42 12.45 20.63
CA ILE A 456 -29.19 11.08 21.11
C ILE A 456 -30.55 10.38 21.09
N THR A 457 -30.72 9.37 20.23
CA THR A 457 -32.03 8.72 20.03
C THR A 457 -31.90 7.25 19.68
N ASP A 458 -32.89 6.46 20.09
CA ASP A 458 -33.05 5.06 19.70
C ASP A 458 -31.85 4.15 20.00
N ASN A 459 -31.08 4.46 21.06
CA ASN A 459 -29.94 3.65 21.48
C ASN A 459 -30.35 2.64 22.56
N LEU A 460 -29.87 1.41 22.45
CA LEU A 460 -29.97 0.42 23.52
C LEU A 460 -28.71 0.49 24.39
N VAL A 461 -28.84 0.95 25.63
CA VAL A 461 -27.71 1.22 26.51
C VAL A 461 -27.83 0.46 27.84
N SER A 462 -26.71 -0.03 28.35
CA SER A 462 -26.55 -0.42 29.78
C SER A 462 -25.61 0.57 30.43
N GLY A 463 -26.12 1.47 31.26
CA GLY A 463 -25.36 2.55 31.88
C GLY A 463 -25.97 3.94 31.62
N ASP A 464 -25.44 4.94 32.27
CA ASP A 464 -26.02 6.29 32.23
C ASP A 464 -25.72 7.02 30.93
N ILE A 465 -26.70 7.82 30.49
CA ILE A 465 -26.47 8.93 29.54
C ILE A 465 -26.29 10.19 30.36
N ASP A 466 -25.05 10.65 30.48
CA ASP A 466 -24.61 11.74 31.35
C ASP A 466 -24.40 13.00 30.50
N VAL A 467 -25.21 14.02 30.76
CA VAL A 467 -25.16 15.30 30.05
C VAL A 467 -24.72 16.41 30.99
N GLY A 468 -23.54 16.97 30.77
CA GLY A 468 -22.97 18.04 31.55
C GLY A 468 -23.78 19.33 31.49
N PRO A 469 -23.66 20.21 32.50
CA PRO A 469 -24.37 21.49 32.54
C PRO A 469 -24.01 22.39 31.34
N GLY A 470 -25.00 23.12 30.84
CA GLY A 470 -24.83 24.04 29.70
C GLY A 470 -24.73 23.38 28.33
N THR A 471 -25.04 22.08 28.23
CA THR A 471 -25.01 21.32 27.00
C THR A 471 -26.42 21.25 26.36
N ASP A 472 -26.52 21.57 25.09
CA ASP A 472 -27.77 21.49 24.34
C ASP A 472 -27.90 20.08 23.67
N VAL A 473 -28.68 19.23 24.31
CA VAL A 473 -28.93 17.85 23.85
C VAL A 473 -30.42 17.59 23.77
N SER A 474 -30.90 17.21 22.60
CA SER A 474 -32.23 16.61 22.44
C SER A 474 -32.11 15.10 22.62
N ASN A 475 -32.85 14.58 23.59
CA ASN A 475 -32.83 13.16 23.93
C ASN A 475 -34.24 12.55 23.78
N THR A 476 -34.36 11.49 22.99
CA THR A 476 -35.52 10.62 22.97
C THR A 476 -35.07 9.26 23.45
N MET A 477 -35.18 9.02 24.76
CA MET A 477 -34.67 7.78 25.36
C MET A 477 -35.74 6.68 25.33
N THR A 478 -35.41 5.55 24.77
CA THR A 478 -36.08 4.28 25.08
C THR A 478 -35.09 3.44 25.89
N VAL A 479 -35.26 3.42 27.19
CA VAL A 479 -34.53 2.53 28.10
C VAL A 479 -35.34 1.25 28.23
N TYR A 480 -34.76 0.13 27.91
CA TYR A 480 -35.36 -1.18 28.18
C TYR A 480 -34.73 -1.83 29.39
#